data_4cd2090f7ecc787d4553e16afd9c36a8
#
_entry.id   4cd2090f7ecc787d4553e16afd9c36a8
#
_cell.length_a   1.000
_cell.length_b   1.000
_cell.length_c   1.000
_cell.angle_alpha   90.00
_cell.angle_beta   90.00
_cell.angle_gamma   90.00
#
_symmetry.space_group_name_H-M   'P 1'
#
loop_
_entity.id
_entity.type
_entity.pdbx_description
1 polymer ?
#
loop_
_entity_poly.entity_id
_entity_poly.type
_entity_poly.pdbx_seq_one_letter_code
_entity_poly.pdbx_strand_id
1 'polypeptide(L)'
;LAKNDEAIVTQYTMTTLEELGLLKMDFLALRNLTVLDDAVQMVRTHTPDFDLRTIPDDDPQTFQMLSDGRTCGVFQMESAGMTGVCVGLKPKDIEDITAIIALYRPGPMDSIPRFIASKHDPASVRYKHPSLEPILSNTYGCIVYQEQVIEIFRRLAGYSLGQADMVRRAMSKKKLKDIQR
;
A
#
# COMPACT_ATOMS: atom_id res chain seq x y z
N LEU A 1 18.91 -8.03 30.51
CA LEU A 1 18.43 -8.96 29.50
C LEU A 1 17.33 -9.85 30.09
N ALA A 2 16.30 -10.12 29.32
CA ALA A 2 15.28 -11.09 29.67
C ALA A 2 15.82 -12.51 29.45
N LYS A 3 15.35 -13.46 30.27
CA LYS A 3 15.67 -14.86 30.07
C LYS A 3 14.77 -15.42 28.94
N ASN A 4 15.40 -15.88 27.88
CA ASN A 4 14.76 -16.56 26.76
C ASN A 4 15.70 -17.67 26.27
N ASP A 5 15.16 -18.85 26.03
CA ASP A 5 15.96 -20.03 25.70
C ASP A 5 16.55 -20.00 24.29
N GLU A 6 15.97 -19.18 23.39
CA GLU A 6 16.36 -19.14 21.97
C GLU A 6 17.01 -17.83 21.52
N ALA A 7 16.83 -16.73 22.24
CA ALA A 7 17.34 -15.42 21.85
C ALA A 7 17.70 -14.53 23.03
N ILE A 8 18.65 -13.62 22.81
CA ILE A 8 18.96 -12.55 23.76
C ILE A 8 17.91 -11.45 23.61
N VAL A 9 17.09 -11.27 24.64
CA VAL A 9 15.97 -10.33 24.65
C VAL A 9 16.16 -9.30 25.76
N THR A 10 15.80 -8.06 25.51
CA THR A 10 15.83 -6.99 26.51
C THR A 10 14.63 -7.08 27.45
N GLN A 11 14.78 -6.66 28.71
CA GLN A 11 13.68 -6.54 29.65
C GLN A 11 12.92 -5.23 29.50
N TYR A 12 13.61 -4.18 29.02
CA TYR A 12 13.01 -2.88 28.79
C TYR A 12 12.19 -2.85 27.49
N THR A 13 11.15 -2.04 27.49
CA THR A 13 10.35 -1.78 26.30
C THR A 13 11.15 -0.98 25.25
N MET A 14 10.70 -1.03 24.00
CA MET A 14 11.35 -0.33 22.88
C MET A 14 11.55 1.16 23.17
N THR A 15 10.52 1.85 23.68
CA THR A 15 10.57 3.28 23.99
C THR A 15 11.62 3.61 25.04
N THR A 16 11.73 2.81 26.09
CA THR A 16 12.74 2.97 27.14
C THR A 16 14.15 2.75 26.60
N LEU A 17 14.34 1.81 25.67
CA LEU A 17 15.63 1.59 25.03
C LEU A 17 16.05 2.77 24.15
N GLU A 18 15.12 3.38 23.45
CA GLU A 18 15.38 4.59 22.66
C GLU A 18 15.77 5.77 23.55
N GLU A 19 15.08 5.96 24.69
CA GLU A 19 15.43 6.97 25.70
C GLU A 19 16.83 6.77 26.30
N LEU A 20 17.29 5.52 26.42
CA LEU A 20 18.63 5.16 26.85
C LEU A 20 19.69 5.32 25.74
N GLY A 21 19.29 5.78 24.56
CA GLY A 21 20.19 6.03 23.44
C GLY A 21 20.57 4.77 22.64
N LEU A 22 19.83 3.67 22.80
CA LEU A 22 20.03 2.47 21.99
C LEU A 22 19.25 2.58 20.69
N LEU A 23 19.91 2.21 19.58
CA LEU A 23 19.29 2.22 18.25
C LEU A 23 18.54 0.92 17.99
N LYS A 24 17.27 1.02 17.61
CA LYS A 24 16.52 -0.09 17.04
C LYS A 24 16.79 -0.18 15.54
N MET A 25 17.23 -1.33 15.08
CA MET A 25 17.38 -1.63 13.65
C MET A 25 16.42 -2.76 13.28
N ASP A 26 15.59 -2.52 12.25
CA ASP A 26 14.68 -3.52 11.71
C ASP A 26 15.32 -4.19 10.48
N PHE A 27 15.57 -5.50 10.57
CA PHE A 27 16.03 -6.30 9.45
C PHE A 27 14.83 -6.98 8.80
N LEU A 28 14.41 -6.44 7.66
CA LEU A 28 13.23 -6.91 6.93
C LEU A 28 13.66 -7.59 5.64
N ALA A 29 13.22 -8.83 5.46
CA ALA A 29 13.48 -9.59 4.26
C ALA A 29 12.20 -10.28 3.77
N LEU A 30 12.12 -10.51 2.46
CA LEU A 30 11.03 -11.23 1.81
C LEU A 30 11.58 -12.47 1.11
N ARG A 31 11.10 -13.64 1.48
CA ARG A 31 11.44 -14.91 0.80
C ARG A 31 10.95 -14.94 -0.65
N ASN A 32 9.94 -14.16 -0.98
CA ASN A 32 9.42 -14.03 -2.35
C ASN A 32 10.48 -13.60 -3.35
N LEU A 33 11.45 -12.77 -2.95
CA LEU A 33 12.57 -12.39 -3.83
C LEU A 33 13.46 -13.58 -4.16
N THR A 34 13.72 -14.46 -3.18
CA THR A 34 14.48 -15.71 -3.41
C THR A 34 13.71 -16.63 -4.35
N VAL A 35 12.40 -16.80 -4.14
CA VAL A 35 11.55 -17.62 -5.02
C VAL A 35 11.55 -17.08 -6.44
N LEU A 36 11.50 -15.76 -6.61
CA LEU A 36 11.58 -15.13 -7.94
C LEU A 36 12.94 -15.35 -8.59
N ASP A 37 14.03 -15.21 -7.83
CA ASP A 37 15.37 -15.46 -8.36
C ASP A 37 15.55 -16.93 -8.78
N ASP A 38 15.13 -17.87 -7.95
CA ASP A 38 15.15 -19.29 -8.27
C ASP A 38 14.33 -19.59 -9.54
N ALA A 39 13.14 -19.01 -9.66
CA ALA A 39 12.29 -19.16 -10.84
C ALA A 39 12.99 -18.61 -12.10
N VAL A 40 13.63 -17.45 -12.00
CA VAL A 40 14.42 -16.86 -13.11
C VAL A 40 15.56 -17.80 -13.52
N GLN A 41 16.29 -18.38 -12.57
CA GLN A 41 17.36 -19.33 -12.87
C GLN A 41 16.80 -20.56 -13.60
N MET A 42 15.66 -21.09 -13.17
CA MET A 42 15.00 -22.20 -13.85
C MET A 42 14.59 -21.84 -15.28
N VAL A 43 14.02 -20.68 -15.52
CA VAL A 43 13.64 -20.20 -16.86
C VAL A 43 14.87 -20.04 -17.75
N ARG A 44 15.97 -19.52 -17.22
CA ARG A 44 17.22 -19.32 -17.97
C ARG A 44 17.88 -20.61 -18.42
N THR A 45 17.53 -21.78 -17.87
CA THR A 45 17.98 -23.06 -18.40
C THR A 45 17.46 -23.32 -19.83
N HIS A 46 16.34 -22.73 -20.19
CA HIS A 46 15.70 -22.85 -21.51
C HIS A 46 15.72 -21.57 -22.34
N THR A 47 15.77 -20.41 -21.65
CA THR A 47 15.78 -19.07 -22.25
C THR A 47 16.88 -18.25 -21.58
N PRO A 48 18.17 -18.42 -22.01
CA PRO A 48 19.31 -17.82 -21.29
C PRO A 48 19.25 -16.30 -21.12
N ASP A 49 18.67 -15.59 -22.06
CA ASP A 49 18.58 -14.11 -22.07
C ASP A 49 17.34 -13.58 -21.33
N PHE A 50 16.59 -14.44 -20.64
CA PHE A 50 15.41 -14.01 -19.91
C PHE A 50 15.76 -13.00 -18.81
N ASP A 51 15.06 -11.85 -18.80
CA ASP A 51 15.19 -10.78 -17.79
C ASP A 51 13.81 -10.35 -17.29
N LEU A 52 13.60 -10.41 -15.97
CA LEU A 52 12.36 -9.94 -15.33
C LEU A 52 12.00 -8.50 -15.70
N ARG A 53 13.00 -7.65 -15.95
CA ARG A 53 12.80 -6.23 -16.30
C ARG A 53 12.17 -6.03 -17.68
N THR A 54 12.14 -7.08 -18.51
CA THR A 54 11.53 -7.05 -19.84
C THR A 54 10.08 -7.53 -19.86
N ILE A 55 9.58 -8.02 -18.72
CA ILE A 55 8.17 -8.42 -18.59
C ILE A 55 7.32 -7.16 -18.62
N PRO A 56 6.32 -7.07 -19.53
CA PRO A 56 5.40 -5.94 -19.55
C PRO A 56 4.52 -5.93 -18.29
N ASP A 57 4.18 -4.75 -17.80
CA ASP A 57 3.33 -4.54 -16.63
C ASP A 57 1.85 -4.30 -17.00
N ASP A 58 1.51 -4.46 -18.28
CA ASP A 58 0.18 -4.23 -18.86
C ASP A 58 -0.45 -5.50 -19.49
N ASP A 59 0.02 -6.71 -19.10
CA ASP A 59 -0.50 -7.96 -19.64
C ASP A 59 -1.98 -8.18 -19.28
N PRO A 60 -2.92 -8.15 -20.25
CA PRO A 60 -4.33 -8.25 -19.98
C PRO A 60 -4.75 -9.63 -19.46
N GLN A 61 -3.99 -10.71 -19.76
CA GLN A 61 -4.32 -12.03 -19.25
C GLN A 61 -4.05 -12.13 -17.75
N THR A 62 -3.01 -11.48 -17.26
CA THR A 62 -2.71 -11.36 -15.83
C THR A 62 -3.82 -10.62 -15.10
N PHE A 63 -4.26 -9.48 -15.61
CA PHE A 63 -5.36 -8.72 -14.98
C PHE A 63 -6.69 -9.47 -15.05
N GLN A 64 -6.96 -10.21 -16.12
CA GLN A 64 -8.14 -11.07 -16.21
C GLN A 64 -8.08 -12.18 -15.17
N MET A 65 -6.93 -12.84 -15.01
CA MET A 65 -6.69 -13.88 -14.00
C MET A 65 -6.99 -13.35 -12.58
N LEU A 66 -6.52 -12.15 -12.24
CA LEU A 66 -6.80 -11.50 -10.96
C LEU A 66 -8.29 -11.15 -10.80
N SER A 67 -8.92 -10.66 -11.86
CA SER A 67 -10.35 -10.31 -11.89
C SER A 67 -11.25 -11.54 -11.73
N ASP A 68 -10.80 -12.70 -12.19
CA ASP A 68 -11.48 -14.00 -12.01
C ASP A 68 -11.28 -14.58 -10.60
N GLY A 69 -10.47 -13.93 -9.74
CA GLY A 69 -10.16 -14.42 -8.41
C GLY A 69 -9.15 -15.56 -8.35
N ARG A 70 -8.42 -15.79 -9.43
CA ARG A 70 -7.35 -16.78 -9.49
C ARG A 70 -6.05 -16.19 -8.92
N THR A 71 -6.04 -15.92 -7.60
CA THR A 71 -4.96 -15.21 -6.89
C THR A 71 -4.04 -16.13 -6.10
N CYS A 72 -4.17 -17.44 -6.22
CA CYS A 72 -3.30 -18.41 -5.57
C CYS A 72 -1.85 -18.22 -6.03
N GLY A 73 -0.91 -18.13 -5.09
CA GLY A 73 0.51 -17.88 -5.37
C GLY A 73 0.86 -16.43 -5.74
N VAL A 74 -0.13 -15.55 -5.82
CA VAL A 74 0.13 -14.13 -6.10
C VAL A 74 0.41 -13.39 -4.79
N PHE A 75 1.64 -12.92 -4.63
CA PHE A 75 2.10 -12.28 -3.39
C PHE A 75 1.13 -11.17 -2.92
N GLN A 76 0.79 -11.20 -1.64
CA GLN A 76 -0.17 -10.30 -0.96
C GLN A 76 -1.64 -10.37 -1.46
N MET A 77 -1.96 -11.18 -2.48
CA MET A 77 -3.31 -11.24 -3.06
C MET A 77 -4.07 -12.53 -2.70
N GLU A 78 -3.45 -13.45 -1.94
CA GLU A 78 -3.94 -14.82 -1.74
C GLU A 78 -5.06 -14.95 -0.70
N SER A 79 -5.24 -13.96 0.18
CA SER A 79 -6.30 -14.06 1.19
C SER A 79 -7.69 -13.94 0.55
N ALA A 80 -8.67 -14.66 1.10
CA ALA A 80 -10.05 -14.63 0.59
C ALA A 80 -10.62 -13.19 0.48
N GLY A 81 -10.24 -12.31 1.42
CA GLY A 81 -10.65 -10.92 1.38
C GLY A 81 -10.02 -10.15 0.23
N MET A 82 -8.71 -10.31 0.00
CA MET A 82 -8.02 -9.70 -1.14
C MET A 82 -8.55 -10.23 -2.46
N THR A 83 -8.76 -11.54 -2.57
CA THR A 83 -9.40 -12.16 -3.74
C THR A 83 -10.76 -11.53 -4.03
N GLY A 84 -11.59 -11.35 -2.99
CA GLY A 84 -12.89 -10.69 -3.13
C GLY A 84 -12.78 -9.25 -3.63
N VAL A 85 -11.77 -8.51 -3.18
CA VAL A 85 -11.52 -7.15 -3.67
C VAL A 85 -11.08 -7.16 -5.14
N CYS A 86 -10.18 -8.07 -5.54
CA CYS A 86 -9.78 -8.23 -6.95
C CYS A 86 -10.97 -8.52 -7.86
N VAL A 87 -11.83 -9.46 -7.46
CA VAL A 87 -13.04 -9.81 -8.22
C VAL A 87 -14.01 -8.63 -8.33
N GLY A 88 -14.19 -7.89 -7.24
CA GLY A 88 -15.07 -6.73 -7.21
C GLY A 88 -14.54 -5.53 -8.00
N LEU A 89 -13.25 -5.28 -7.90
CA LEU A 89 -12.61 -4.12 -8.52
C LEU A 89 -12.31 -4.34 -10.00
N LYS A 90 -12.01 -5.57 -10.39
CA LYS A 90 -11.58 -5.96 -11.75
C LYS A 90 -10.38 -5.11 -12.20
N PRO A 91 -9.19 -5.35 -11.64
CA PRO A 91 -8.01 -4.58 -11.97
C PRO A 91 -7.67 -4.69 -13.46
N LYS A 92 -7.23 -3.58 -14.05
CA LYS A 92 -6.86 -3.49 -15.48
C LYS A 92 -5.42 -2.98 -15.69
N ASP A 93 -4.79 -2.46 -14.64
CA ASP A 93 -3.47 -1.85 -14.65
C ASP A 93 -2.80 -1.97 -13.27
N ILE A 94 -1.53 -1.57 -13.20
CA ILE A 94 -0.73 -1.59 -11.95
C ILE A 94 -1.26 -0.59 -10.93
N GLU A 95 -1.85 0.52 -11.36
CA GLU A 95 -2.45 1.50 -10.45
C GLU A 95 -3.60 0.89 -9.66
N ASP A 96 -4.42 0.07 -10.29
CA ASP A 96 -5.49 -0.67 -9.62
C ASP A 96 -4.93 -1.65 -8.58
N ILE A 97 -3.87 -2.40 -8.91
CA ILE A 97 -3.20 -3.31 -7.96
C ILE A 97 -2.64 -2.52 -6.78
N THR A 98 -1.98 -1.41 -7.06
CA THR A 98 -1.43 -0.52 -6.02
C THR A 98 -2.54 -0.01 -5.10
N ALA A 99 -3.68 0.40 -5.65
CA ALA A 99 -4.82 0.86 -4.87
C ALA A 99 -5.42 -0.26 -4.01
N ILE A 100 -5.55 -1.49 -4.52
CA ILE A 100 -6.01 -2.66 -3.76
C ILE A 100 -5.12 -2.88 -2.53
N ILE A 101 -3.80 -2.93 -2.73
CA ILE A 101 -2.84 -3.16 -1.65
C ILE A 101 -2.87 -2.01 -0.64
N ALA A 102 -3.05 -0.78 -1.09
CA ALA A 102 -3.13 0.38 -0.22
C ALA A 102 -4.43 0.44 0.59
N LEU A 103 -5.54 0.00 0.01
CA LEU A 103 -6.86 0.02 0.66
C LEU A 103 -7.09 -1.15 1.61
N TYR A 104 -6.55 -2.34 1.30
CA TYR A 104 -6.81 -3.56 2.08
C TYR A 104 -5.97 -3.62 3.36
N ARG A 105 -6.26 -2.70 4.28
CA ARG A 105 -5.67 -2.64 5.62
C ARG A 105 -6.62 -1.94 6.59
N PRO A 106 -6.51 -2.20 7.92
CA PRO A 106 -7.37 -1.54 8.91
C PRO A 106 -7.37 -0.01 8.75
N GLY A 107 -8.57 0.57 8.68
CA GLY A 107 -8.81 1.98 8.44
C GLY A 107 -9.25 2.27 7.00
N PRO A 108 -8.39 2.22 5.98
CA PRO A 108 -8.80 2.46 4.59
C PRO A 108 -9.78 1.44 4.02
N MET A 109 -9.85 0.23 4.59
CA MET A 109 -10.68 -0.88 4.12
C MET A 109 -12.17 -0.51 4.00
N ASP A 110 -12.67 0.36 4.87
CA ASP A 110 -14.06 0.83 4.84
C ASP A 110 -14.38 1.64 3.55
N SER A 111 -13.36 2.13 2.87
CA SER A 111 -13.50 2.87 1.60
C SER A 111 -13.57 1.97 0.37
N ILE A 112 -13.27 0.68 0.49
CA ILE A 112 -13.23 -0.26 -0.65
C ILE A 112 -14.55 -0.31 -1.43
N PRO A 113 -15.74 -0.44 -0.80
CA PRO A 113 -16.99 -0.49 -1.55
C PRO A 113 -17.23 0.78 -2.38
N ARG A 114 -16.91 1.94 -1.80
CA ARG A 114 -17.02 3.22 -2.50
C ARG A 114 -16.02 3.32 -3.65
N PHE A 115 -14.78 2.91 -3.44
CA PHE A 115 -13.73 2.92 -4.46
C PHE A 115 -14.14 2.05 -5.66
N ILE A 116 -14.64 0.83 -5.41
CA ILE A 116 -15.12 -0.09 -6.44
C ILE A 116 -16.30 0.53 -7.20
N ALA A 117 -17.31 1.04 -6.49
CA ALA A 117 -18.46 1.66 -7.12
C ALA A 117 -18.07 2.86 -8.01
N SER A 118 -17.20 3.74 -7.51
CA SER A 118 -16.72 4.91 -8.23
C SER A 118 -15.85 4.56 -9.45
N LYS A 119 -15.11 3.46 -9.39
CA LYS A 119 -14.34 2.96 -10.52
C LYS A 119 -15.25 2.47 -11.65
N HIS A 120 -16.29 1.72 -11.31
CA HIS A 120 -17.24 1.17 -12.31
C HIS A 120 -18.23 2.20 -12.83
N ASP A 121 -18.50 3.27 -12.07
CA ASP A 121 -19.30 4.41 -12.51
C ASP A 121 -18.57 5.73 -12.23
N PRO A 122 -17.65 6.14 -13.12
CA PRO A 122 -16.91 7.40 -12.96
C PRO A 122 -17.84 8.64 -12.92
N ALA A 123 -19.04 8.56 -13.49
CA ALA A 123 -20.00 9.65 -13.44
C ALA A 123 -20.58 9.87 -12.04
N SER A 124 -20.50 8.88 -11.16
CA SER A 124 -20.93 8.96 -9.76
C SER A 124 -19.90 9.65 -8.84
N VAL A 125 -18.66 9.84 -9.31
CA VAL A 125 -17.60 10.45 -8.50
C VAL A 125 -18.00 11.87 -8.10
N ARG A 126 -17.88 12.15 -6.80
CA ARG A 126 -18.16 13.49 -6.24
C ARG A 126 -16.98 13.93 -5.40
N TYR A 127 -16.47 15.11 -5.70
CA TYR A 127 -15.45 15.78 -4.92
C TYR A 127 -16.10 16.76 -3.94
N LYS A 128 -15.64 16.77 -2.69
CA LYS A 128 -16.13 17.74 -1.69
C LYS A 128 -15.77 19.19 -2.04
N HIS A 129 -14.73 19.38 -2.85
CA HIS A 129 -14.32 20.66 -3.39
C HIS A 129 -13.65 20.45 -4.76
N PRO A 130 -13.83 21.33 -5.75
CA PRO A 130 -13.23 21.17 -7.09
C PRO A 130 -11.70 21.03 -7.08
N SER A 131 -11.01 21.69 -6.15
CA SER A 131 -9.56 21.60 -6.01
C SER A 131 -9.05 20.20 -5.60
N LEU A 132 -9.94 19.29 -5.21
CA LEU A 132 -9.59 17.90 -4.89
C LEU A 132 -9.52 17.01 -6.13
N GLU A 133 -10.16 17.38 -7.21
CA GLU A 133 -10.18 16.59 -8.43
C GLU A 133 -8.78 16.30 -8.98
N PRO A 134 -7.86 17.28 -9.14
CA PRO A 134 -6.50 17.02 -9.62
C PRO A 134 -5.66 16.12 -8.70
N ILE A 135 -6.08 15.96 -7.43
CA ILE A 135 -5.38 15.15 -6.44
C ILE A 135 -5.96 13.73 -6.37
N LEU A 136 -7.28 13.61 -6.53
CA LEU A 136 -8.02 12.38 -6.26
C LEU A 136 -8.63 11.73 -7.50
N SER A 137 -8.41 12.27 -8.68
CA SER A 137 -9.00 11.73 -9.93
C SER A 137 -8.55 10.30 -10.22
N ASN A 138 -7.28 9.99 -10.00
CA ASN A 138 -6.71 8.66 -10.20
C ASN A 138 -7.16 7.63 -9.14
N THR A 139 -7.80 8.09 -8.07
CA THR A 139 -8.38 7.24 -7.01
C THR A 139 -9.89 7.43 -6.86
N TYR A 140 -10.54 7.87 -7.93
CA TYR A 140 -12.00 8.00 -8.03
C TYR A 140 -12.64 8.80 -6.88
N GLY A 141 -11.96 9.88 -6.44
CA GLY A 141 -12.41 10.75 -5.35
C GLY A 141 -12.18 10.18 -3.94
N CYS A 142 -11.48 9.06 -3.80
CA CYS A 142 -11.10 8.50 -2.51
C CYS A 142 -9.69 8.93 -2.12
N ILE A 143 -9.46 9.18 -0.83
CA ILE A 143 -8.12 9.35 -0.29
C ILE A 143 -7.57 7.96 0.00
N VAL A 144 -6.54 7.55 -0.73
CA VAL A 144 -5.91 6.24 -0.66
C VAL A 144 -4.47 6.34 -0.17
N TYR A 145 -3.72 7.32 -0.70
CA TYR A 145 -2.28 7.46 -0.50
C TYR A 145 -1.94 8.57 0.48
N GLN A 146 -0.83 8.41 1.20
CA GLN A 146 -0.33 9.44 2.13
C GLN A 146 0.03 10.74 1.41
N GLU A 147 0.54 10.64 0.20
CA GLU A 147 0.90 11.75 -0.67
C GLU A 147 -0.32 12.61 -1.01
N GLN A 148 -1.47 11.99 -1.18
CA GLN A 148 -2.73 12.72 -1.41
C GLN A 148 -3.12 13.56 -0.19
N VAL A 149 -2.94 13.04 1.02
CA VAL A 149 -3.19 13.82 2.26
C VAL A 149 -2.27 15.03 2.32
N ILE A 150 -0.97 14.83 2.06
CA ILE A 150 0.02 15.92 2.05
C ILE A 150 -0.37 16.97 1.01
N GLU A 151 -0.73 16.55 -0.21
CA GLU A 151 -1.06 17.47 -1.29
C GLU A 151 -2.36 18.23 -1.04
N ILE A 152 -3.34 17.63 -0.36
CA ILE A 152 -4.56 18.29 0.10
C ILE A 152 -4.20 19.47 1.03
N PHE A 153 -3.39 19.24 2.06
CA PHE A 153 -2.99 20.30 2.99
C PHE A 153 -2.16 21.40 2.30
N ARG A 154 -1.31 21.02 1.35
CA ARG A 154 -0.54 21.99 0.59
C ARG A 154 -1.42 22.88 -0.27
N ARG A 155 -2.34 22.30 -1.05
CA ARG A 155 -3.14 23.07 -2.03
C ARG A 155 -4.31 23.80 -1.40
N LEU A 156 -4.98 23.22 -0.38
CA LEU A 156 -6.17 23.82 0.21
C LEU A 156 -5.83 24.72 1.40
N ALA A 157 -4.83 24.35 2.21
CA ALA A 157 -4.46 25.10 3.40
C ALA A 157 -3.19 25.94 3.24
N GLY A 158 -2.51 25.86 2.10
CA GLY A 158 -1.27 26.62 1.84
C GLY A 158 -0.07 26.18 2.67
N TYR A 159 -0.09 24.96 3.20
CA TYR A 159 0.99 24.44 4.03
C TYR A 159 2.25 24.15 3.20
N SER A 160 3.42 24.34 3.82
CA SER A 160 4.67 23.81 3.29
C SER A 160 4.64 22.27 3.34
N LEU A 161 5.52 21.62 2.57
CA LEU A 161 5.64 20.16 2.55
C LEU A 161 5.88 19.58 3.96
N GLY A 162 6.77 20.22 4.74
CA GLY A 162 7.06 19.78 6.11
C GLY A 162 5.87 19.92 7.06
N GLN A 163 5.12 21.03 6.97
CA GLN A 163 3.90 21.23 7.76
C GLN A 163 2.83 20.19 7.40
N ALA A 164 2.60 19.94 6.12
CA ALA A 164 1.64 18.96 5.66
C ALA A 164 2.00 17.53 6.11
N ASP A 165 3.28 17.16 6.10
CA ASP A 165 3.74 15.87 6.61
C ASP A 165 3.59 15.76 8.14
N MET A 166 3.84 16.82 8.89
CA MET A 166 3.59 16.83 10.33
C MET A 166 2.10 16.57 10.65
N VAL A 167 1.18 17.22 9.93
CA VAL A 167 -0.27 17.00 10.11
C VAL A 167 -0.64 15.56 9.75
N ARG A 168 -0.15 15.03 8.63
CA ARG A 168 -0.36 13.64 8.24
C ARG A 168 0.09 12.66 9.34
N ARG A 169 1.28 12.87 9.91
CA ARG A 169 1.81 12.04 11.01
C ARG A 169 0.96 12.16 12.28
N ALA A 170 0.49 13.36 12.61
CA ALA A 170 -0.39 13.59 13.76
C ALA A 170 -1.72 12.85 13.60
N MET A 171 -2.31 12.86 12.40
CA MET A 171 -3.53 12.11 12.08
C MET A 171 -3.30 10.60 12.25
N SER A 172 -2.21 10.06 11.71
CA SER A 172 -1.88 8.62 11.82
C SER A 172 -1.69 8.16 13.26
N LYS A 173 -1.07 9.02 14.10
CA LYS A 173 -0.82 8.72 15.53
C LYS A 173 -2.00 9.09 16.43
N LYS A 174 -3.12 9.57 15.89
CA LYS A 174 -4.30 10.06 16.62
C LYS A 174 -3.96 11.07 17.71
N LYS A 175 -2.93 11.89 17.50
CA LYS A 175 -2.50 12.93 18.44
C LYS A 175 -3.37 14.17 18.26
N LEU A 176 -4.55 14.17 18.90
CA LEU A 176 -5.53 15.25 18.84
C LEU A 176 -4.94 16.63 19.16
N LYS A 177 -3.99 16.72 20.11
CA LYS A 177 -3.34 17.99 20.48
C LYS A 177 -2.52 18.62 19.35
N ASP A 178 -1.94 17.81 18.49
CA ASP A 178 -1.11 18.31 17.37
C ASP A 178 -1.96 18.62 16.12
N ILE A 179 -3.23 18.14 16.09
CA ILE A 179 -4.20 18.41 15.01
C ILE A 179 -4.96 19.72 15.27
N GLN A 180 -5.10 20.11 16.54
CA GLN A 180 -5.85 21.32 16.97
C GLN A 180 -5.00 22.60 17.00
N ARG A 181 -3.71 22.53 16.71
CA ARG A 181 -2.80 23.67 16.52
C ARG A 181 -2.76 24.10 15.06
#